data_96fca593e93532bc8144bb1b15f09676
#
_entry.id   96fca593e93532bc8144bb1b15f09676
#
_cell.length_a   1.000
_cell.length_b   1.000
_cell.length_c   1.000
_cell.angle_alpha   90.00
_cell.angle_beta   90.00
_cell.angle_gamma   90.00
#
_symmetry.space_group_name_H-M   'P 1'
#
loop_
_entity.id
_entity.type
_entity.pdbx_description
1 polymer ?
#
loop_
_entity_poly.entity_id
_entity_poly.type
_entity_poly.pdbx_seq_one_letter_code
_entity_poly.pdbx_strand_id
1 'polypeptide(L)'
;TREMDRRKFIKTVGMTAGTTLFPGIGKAEAAGVPDDKTNKMKIVVLTGSPRRNGNTNHLAGQFVKGAEEAGHEVYRFDCAQRKVSPCIACNRCGMNGPCVFRDDFEQLRPHLASVDVVVFATPMYYFGFSSQLKAVIDRFYALNGQIKGRMKRAALLMAYADTAPEEAGPMLSHYHTLLRYLGWKDSGMVVAAGMWPEGAVNDTQYSRMAYELGHGL
;
A
#
# COMPACT_ATOMS: atom_id res chain seq x y z
N THR A 1 -16.89 32.31 8.59
CA THR A 1 -17.03 31.58 7.32
C THR A 1 -16.26 32.33 6.26
N ARG A 2 -15.02 31.89 5.99
CA ARG A 2 -14.22 32.37 4.86
C ARG A 2 -14.15 31.25 3.83
N GLU A 3 -14.83 31.46 2.74
CA GLU A 3 -14.77 30.63 1.53
C GLU A 3 -13.39 30.82 0.87
N MET A 4 -12.59 29.76 0.83
CA MET A 4 -11.30 29.77 0.13
C MET A 4 -11.49 29.46 -1.34
N ASP A 5 -11.23 30.44 -2.17
CA ASP A 5 -11.34 30.43 -3.62
C ASP A 5 -10.31 29.43 -4.23
N ARG A 6 -10.81 28.31 -4.79
CA ARG A 6 -10.04 27.21 -5.41
C ARG A 6 -9.32 27.61 -6.71
N ARG A 7 -9.46 28.83 -7.19
CA ARG A 7 -8.90 29.27 -8.48
C ARG A 7 -7.50 29.91 -8.39
N LYS A 8 -6.93 30.08 -7.20
CA LYS A 8 -5.61 30.72 -7.02
C LYS A 8 -4.41 29.79 -6.94
N PHE A 9 -4.61 28.48 -6.98
CA PHE A 9 -3.48 27.52 -6.82
C PHE A 9 -2.79 27.11 -8.14
N ILE A 10 -3.28 27.52 -9.32
CA ILE A 10 -2.79 27.04 -10.63
C ILE A 10 -1.91 28.07 -11.38
N LYS A 11 -1.53 29.19 -10.80
CA LYS A 11 -0.82 30.26 -11.52
C LYS A 11 0.58 30.61 -11.04
N THR A 12 1.35 29.70 -10.51
CA THR A 12 2.75 29.98 -10.15
C THR A 12 3.71 28.88 -10.58
N VAL A 13 3.67 28.46 -11.85
CA VAL A 13 4.80 27.85 -12.55
C VAL A 13 4.76 28.38 -13.98
N GLY A 14 5.37 29.50 -14.21
CA GLY A 14 5.49 30.14 -15.51
C GLY A 14 6.85 30.79 -15.66
N MET A 15 7.65 30.21 -16.51
CA MET A 15 8.71 30.75 -17.36
C MET A 15 9.54 31.96 -16.87
N THR A 16 10.85 31.73 -16.73
CA THR A 16 11.84 32.72 -17.17
C THR A 16 12.95 32.00 -17.96
N ALA A 17 12.88 32.17 -19.29
CA ALA A 17 14.01 31.94 -20.17
C ALA A 17 14.96 33.14 -20.03
N GLY A 18 16.18 32.91 -19.64
CA GLY A 18 17.25 33.88 -19.60
C GLY A 18 18.51 33.31 -20.21
N THR A 19 18.77 33.68 -21.46
CA THR A 19 19.98 33.36 -22.23
C THR A 19 21.16 34.19 -21.71
N THR A 20 22.18 33.53 -21.19
CA THR A 20 23.53 34.14 -21.08
C THR A 20 24.56 33.19 -21.69
N LEU A 21 25.17 33.66 -22.79
CA LEU A 21 26.33 33.06 -23.41
C LEU A 21 27.56 33.22 -22.49
N PHE A 22 28.25 32.09 -22.21
CA PHE A 22 29.68 32.08 -21.85
C PHE A 22 30.41 31.05 -22.70
N PRO A 23 31.58 31.40 -23.30
CA PRO A 23 32.33 30.49 -24.13
C PRO A 23 33.42 29.75 -23.33
N GLY A 24 33.60 28.49 -23.70
CA GLY A 24 34.77 27.69 -23.37
C GLY A 24 34.70 26.99 -22.03
N ILE A 25 34.71 25.65 -22.11
CA ILE A 25 35.49 24.80 -21.20
C ILE A 25 35.44 23.36 -21.68
N GLY A 26 36.55 22.73 -21.50
CA GLY A 26 36.94 21.43 -21.93
C GLY A 26 35.99 20.26 -21.65
N LYS A 27 36.23 19.19 -22.41
CA LYS A 27 35.63 17.87 -22.24
C LYS A 27 35.78 17.42 -20.79
N ALA A 28 34.70 17.47 -20.02
CA ALA A 28 34.60 16.71 -18.80
C ALA A 28 34.27 15.28 -19.20
N GLU A 29 35.16 14.35 -18.87
CA GLU A 29 34.86 12.93 -18.88
C GLU A 29 33.63 12.72 -17.99
N ALA A 30 32.62 12.02 -18.53
CA ALA A 30 31.47 11.60 -17.77
C ALA A 30 31.96 10.66 -16.66
N ALA A 31 32.12 11.21 -15.46
CA ALA A 31 32.24 10.40 -14.27
C ALA A 31 30.95 9.54 -14.21
N GLY A 32 31.14 8.22 -14.23
CA GLY A 32 30.05 7.27 -14.15
C GLY A 32 29.18 7.60 -12.93
N VAL A 33 27.90 7.78 -13.17
CA VAL A 33 26.89 7.83 -12.10
C VAL A 33 27.08 6.56 -11.28
N PRO A 34 27.30 6.62 -9.97
CA PRO A 34 27.37 5.42 -9.15
C PRO A 34 26.05 4.67 -9.34
N ASP A 35 26.17 3.42 -9.71
CA ASP A 35 25.06 2.46 -9.74
C ASP A 35 24.42 2.50 -8.35
N ASP A 36 23.29 3.20 -8.22
CA ASP A 36 22.58 3.35 -6.95
C ASP A 36 22.10 1.94 -6.59
N LYS A 37 22.79 1.33 -5.64
CA LYS A 37 22.46 0.02 -5.12
C LYS A 37 20.97 0.04 -4.81
N THR A 38 20.18 -0.60 -5.66
CA THR A 38 18.73 -0.74 -5.48
C THR A 38 18.49 -1.16 -4.04
N ASN A 39 17.88 -0.26 -3.26
CA ASN A 39 17.66 -0.49 -1.83
C ASN A 39 16.58 -1.56 -1.71
N LYS A 40 17.00 -2.82 -1.76
CA LYS A 40 16.11 -3.99 -1.74
C LYS A 40 15.26 -3.96 -0.48
N MET A 41 13.95 -3.74 -0.65
CA MET A 41 12.98 -3.71 0.44
C MET A 41 12.32 -5.06 0.64
N LYS A 42 11.90 -5.31 1.89
CA LYS A 42 11.01 -6.41 2.25
C LYS A 42 9.57 -5.90 2.26
N ILE A 43 8.72 -6.52 1.46
CA ILE A 43 7.33 -6.12 1.26
C ILE A 43 6.41 -7.24 1.70
N VAL A 44 5.40 -6.91 2.49
CA VAL A 44 4.30 -7.83 2.82
C VAL A 44 3.04 -7.36 2.12
N VAL A 45 2.45 -8.21 1.28
CA VAL A 45 1.17 -7.96 0.61
C VAL A 45 0.08 -8.78 1.30
N LEU A 46 -0.86 -8.09 1.96
CA LEU A 46 -2.02 -8.68 2.64
C LEU A 46 -3.23 -8.60 1.71
N THR A 47 -3.71 -9.73 1.18
CA THR A 47 -4.89 -9.73 0.31
C THR A 47 -6.14 -10.19 1.06
N GLY A 48 -7.19 -9.37 1.02
CA GLY A 48 -8.45 -9.63 1.71
C GLY A 48 -9.57 -10.20 0.84
N SER A 49 -9.35 -10.39 -0.47
CA SER A 49 -10.38 -10.90 -1.36
C SER A 49 -10.57 -12.41 -1.23
N PRO A 50 -11.80 -12.91 -1.00
CA PRO A 50 -12.09 -14.33 -1.02
C PRO A 50 -12.10 -14.93 -2.44
N ARG A 51 -12.26 -14.11 -3.48
CA ARG A 51 -12.27 -14.55 -4.89
C ARG A 51 -10.84 -14.65 -5.38
N ARG A 52 -10.37 -15.86 -5.72
CA ARG A 52 -8.97 -16.08 -6.16
C ARG A 52 -8.62 -15.25 -7.40
N ASN A 53 -9.52 -15.17 -8.36
CA ASN A 53 -9.35 -14.39 -9.60
C ASN A 53 -10.06 -13.03 -9.55
N GLY A 54 -10.43 -12.56 -8.35
CA GLY A 54 -11.13 -11.28 -8.17
C GLY A 54 -10.25 -10.07 -8.48
N ASN A 55 -10.90 -8.94 -8.77
CA ASN A 55 -10.25 -7.68 -9.17
C ASN A 55 -9.13 -7.24 -8.22
N THR A 56 -9.36 -7.32 -6.92
CA THR A 56 -8.34 -6.98 -5.90
C THR A 56 -7.12 -7.89 -5.96
N ASN A 57 -7.32 -9.21 -6.16
CA ASN A 57 -6.21 -10.15 -6.28
C ASN A 57 -5.41 -9.95 -7.56
N HIS A 58 -6.05 -9.50 -8.65
CA HIS A 58 -5.36 -9.07 -9.85
C HIS A 58 -4.46 -7.85 -9.59
N LEU A 59 -5.01 -6.79 -8.94
CA LEU A 59 -4.21 -5.62 -8.56
C LEU A 59 -3.01 -6.00 -7.69
N ALA A 60 -3.22 -6.88 -6.70
CA ALA A 60 -2.14 -7.38 -5.86
C ALA A 60 -1.09 -8.15 -6.67
N GLY A 61 -1.50 -8.94 -7.65
CA GLY A 61 -0.60 -9.66 -8.56
C GLY A 61 0.25 -8.72 -9.41
N GLN A 62 -0.36 -7.65 -9.96
CA GLN A 62 0.35 -6.64 -10.74
C GLN A 62 1.37 -5.87 -9.88
N PHE A 63 0.97 -5.49 -8.67
CA PHE A 63 1.88 -4.85 -7.72
C PHE A 63 3.08 -5.76 -7.38
N VAL A 64 2.82 -7.03 -7.06
CA VAL A 64 3.88 -8.02 -6.76
C VAL A 64 4.84 -8.14 -7.93
N LYS A 65 4.32 -8.28 -9.17
CA LYS A 65 5.13 -8.34 -10.38
C LYS A 65 6.05 -7.12 -10.51
N GLY A 66 5.51 -5.91 -10.36
CA GLY A 66 6.31 -4.68 -10.45
C GLY A 66 7.39 -4.61 -9.36
N ALA A 67 7.05 -4.96 -8.12
CA ALA A 67 7.97 -4.93 -7.00
C ALA A 67 9.12 -5.96 -7.15
N GLU A 68 8.80 -7.18 -7.60
CA GLU A 68 9.81 -8.22 -7.86
C GLU A 68 10.74 -7.87 -9.01
N GLU A 69 10.21 -7.27 -10.11
CA GLU A 69 11.00 -6.78 -11.24
C GLU A 69 11.93 -5.61 -10.84
N ALA A 70 11.54 -4.80 -9.84
CA ALA A 70 12.39 -3.80 -9.22
C ALA A 70 13.42 -4.36 -8.22
N GLY A 71 13.43 -5.68 -7.99
CA GLY A 71 14.41 -6.36 -7.13
C GLY A 71 14.00 -6.48 -5.66
N HIS A 72 12.78 -6.11 -5.30
CA HIS A 72 12.29 -6.22 -3.93
C HIS A 72 11.93 -7.66 -3.54
N GLU A 73 11.94 -7.95 -2.23
CA GLU A 73 11.52 -9.25 -1.68
C GLU A 73 10.05 -9.16 -1.24
N VAL A 74 9.17 -9.94 -1.86
CA VAL A 74 7.74 -9.89 -1.60
C VAL A 74 7.26 -11.17 -0.90
N TYR A 75 6.60 -11.00 0.25
CA TYR A 75 5.84 -12.04 0.93
C TYR A 75 4.35 -11.74 0.80
N ARG A 76 3.61 -12.57 0.06
CA ARG A 76 2.16 -12.44 -0.11
C ARG A 76 1.41 -13.33 0.87
N PHE A 77 0.46 -12.76 1.60
CA PHE A 77 -0.41 -13.45 2.53
C PHE A 77 -1.87 -13.26 2.15
N ASP A 78 -2.48 -14.32 1.63
CA ASP A 78 -3.88 -14.31 1.18
C ASP A 78 -4.81 -14.56 2.38
N CYS A 79 -5.24 -13.50 3.07
CA CYS A 79 -5.99 -13.56 4.33
C CYS A 79 -7.26 -14.43 4.25
N ALA A 80 -7.94 -14.40 3.11
CA ALA A 80 -9.16 -15.19 2.89
C ALA A 80 -8.91 -16.69 2.67
N GLN A 81 -7.67 -17.08 2.40
CA GLN A 81 -7.26 -18.48 2.20
C GLN A 81 -6.55 -19.04 3.44
N ARG A 82 -6.44 -18.24 4.50
CA ARG A 82 -5.76 -18.57 5.74
C ARG A 82 -6.74 -18.60 6.90
N LYS A 83 -6.47 -19.45 7.87
CA LYS A 83 -7.25 -19.51 9.09
C LYS A 83 -6.69 -18.50 10.10
N VAL A 84 -7.27 -17.31 10.16
CA VAL A 84 -6.92 -16.26 11.12
C VAL A 84 -8.16 -15.89 11.94
N SER A 85 -8.14 -16.22 13.21
CA SER A 85 -9.22 -15.83 14.14
C SER A 85 -9.14 -14.32 14.46
N PRO A 86 -10.26 -13.61 14.51
CA PRO A 86 -10.27 -12.21 14.92
C PRO A 86 -9.77 -12.03 16.36
N CYS A 87 -9.25 -10.85 16.68
CA CYS A 87 -8.81 -10.54 18.04
C CYS A 87 -10.01 -10.52 19.00
N ILE A 88 -9.90 -11.20 20.13
CA ILE A 88 -10.93 -11.26 21.18
C ILE A 88 -10.62 -10.32 22.37
N ALA A 89 -9.68 -9.40 22.20
CA ALA A 89 -9.30 -8.40 23.20
C ALA A 89 -8.89 -8.96 24.59
N CYS A 90 -8.43 -10.20 24.65
CA CYS A 90 -8.06 -10.86 25.93
C CYS A 90 -6.79 -10.30 26.58
N ASN A 91 -6.06 -9.44 25.92
CA ASN A 91 -4.83 -8.76 26.33
C ASN A 91 -3.66 -9.66 26.77
N ARG A 92 -3.73 -10.98 26.60
CA ARG A 92 -2.65 -11.90 27.01
C ARG A 92 -1.33 -11.66 26.27
N CYS A 93 -1.38 -11.11 25.07
CA CYS A 93 -0.18 -10.75 24.29
C CYS A 93 0.51 -9.48 24.83
N GLY A 94 -0.15 -8.66 25.65
CA GLY A 94 0.42 -7.41 26.19
C GLY A 94 0.93 -6.47 25.12
N MET A 95 0.30 -6.45 23.92
CA MET A 95 0.67 -5.64 22.75
C MET A 95 2.04 -5.97 22.11
N ASN A 96 2.79 -6.93 22.62
CA ASN A 96 4.13 -7.26 22.12
C ASN A 96 4.53 -8.73 22.33
N GLY A 97 3.59 -9.59 22.64
CA GLY A 97 3.84 -10.98 22.93
C GLY A 97 3.08 -11.96 22.02
N PRO A 98 3.23 -13.27 22.26
CA PRO A 98 2.50 -14.26 21.49
C PRO A 98 1.00 -14.15 21.71
N CYS A 99 0.21 -14.36 20.66
CA CYS A 99 -1.24 -14.43 20.79
C CYS A 99 -1.68 -15.73 21.40
N VAL A 100 -2.89 -15.76 21.99
CA VAL A 100 -3.51 -17.01 22.48
C VAL A 100 -3.91 -17.93 21.34
N PHE A 101 -4.25 -17.38 20.17
CA PHE A 101 -4.55 -18.17 18.99
C PHE A 101 -3.26 -18.67 18.33
N ARG A 102 -3.25 -19.99 18.05
CA ARG A 102 -2.20 -20.68 17.30
C ARG A 102 -2.74 -21.00 15.93
N ASP A 103 -2.81 -19.97 15.08
CA ASP A 103 -3.37 -20.05 13.75
C ASP A 103 -2.38 -19.48 12.69
N ASP A 104 -2.81 -19.36 11.44
CA ASP A 104 -1.92 -18.94 10.34
C ASP A 104 -1.32 -17.52 10.51
N PHE A 105 -1.83 -16.72 11.45
CA PHE A 105 -1.21 -15.43 11.78
C PHE A 105 0.22 -15.58 12.29
N GLU A 106 0.56 -16.70 12.91
CA GLU A 106 1.92 -16.95 13.39
C GLU A 106 2.95 -17.08 12.25
N GLN A 107 2.50 -17.48 11.05
CA GLN A 107 3.36 -17.49 9.85
C GLN A 107 3.63 -16.07 9.33
N LEU A 108 2.63 -15.18 9.43
CA LEU A 108 2.73 -13.78 9.00
C LEU A 108 3.55 -12.92 9.98
N ARG A 109 3.49 -13.24 11.27
CA ARG A 109 4.05 -12.45 12.35
C ARG A 109 5.52 -12.04 12.16
N PRO A 110 6.47 -12.94 11.84
CA PRO A 110 7.88 -12.58 11.66
C PRO A 110 8.09 -11.64 10.47
N HIS A 111 7.31 -11.81 9.40
CA HIS A 111 7.36 -10.92 8.23
C HIS A 111 6.92 -9.50 8.60
N LEU A 112 5.79 -9.33 9.31
CA LEU A 112 5.32 -8.01 9.74
C LEU A 112 6.30 -7.28 10.67
N ALA A 113 7.03 -8.02 11.49
CA ALA A 113 7.99 -7.41 12.39
C ALA A 113 9.18 -6.78 11.65
N SER A 114 9.65 -7.43 10.57
CA SER A 114 10.86 -7.06 9.83
C SER A 114 10.62 -6.35 8.49
N VAL A 115 9.35 -6.12 8.10
CA VAL A 115 8.97 -5.55 6.80
C VAL A 115 9.27 -4.05 6.72
N ASP A 116 9.59 -3.58 5.51
CA ASP A 116 9.72 -2.16 5.17
C ASP A 116 8.39 -1.57 4.68
N VAL A 117 7.64 -2.35 3.88
CA VAL A 117 6.37 -1.91 3.27
C VAL A 117 5.26 -2.94 3.51
N VAL A 118 4.10 -2.49 3.97
CA VAL A 118 2.88 -3.30 4.08
C VAL A 118 1.85 -2.83 3.06
N VAL A 119 1.41 -3.73 2.19
CA VAL A 119 0.38 -3.46 1.18
C VAL A 119 -0.94 -4.06 1.62
N PHE A 120 -1.96 -3.22 1.73
CA PHE A 120 -3.32 -3.62 2.02
C PHE A 120 -4.09 -3.75 0.71
N ALA A 121 -4.33 -4.97 0.24
CA ALA A 121 -5.11 -5.25 -0.96
C ALA A 121 -6.50 -5.78 -0.55
N THR A 122 -7.55 -4.99 -0.75
CA THR A 122 -8.89 -5.30 -0.25
C THR A 122 -10.01 -4.95 -1.22
N PRO A 123 -11.02 -5.79 -1.40
CA PRO A 123 -12.30 -5.27 -1.87
C PRO A 123 -12.90 -4.38 -0.79
N MET A 124 -13.60 -3.32 -1.17
CA MET A 124 -14.40 -2.55 -0.22
C MET A 124 -15.73 -3.27 0.01
N TYR A 125 -15.96 -3.71 1.23
CA TYR A 125 -17.22 -4.30 1.66
C TYR A 125 -17.86 -3.44 2.74
N TYR A 126 -19.07 -2.95 2.47
CA TYR A 126 -19.76 -2.02 3.38
C TYR A 126 -18.83 -0.91 3.88
N PHE A 127 -18.19 -0.23 2.93
CA PHE A 127 -17.33 0.95 3.15
C PHE A 127 -16.08 0.72 4.01
N GLY A 128 -15.63 -0.54 4.16
CA GLY A 128 -14.47 -0.89 4.97
C GLY A 128 -13.61 -1.99 4.37
N PHE A 129 -12.56 -2.36 5.09
CA PHE A 129 -11.75 -3.54 4.79
C PHE A 129 -12.62 -4.80 4.82
N SER A 130 -12.36 -5.76 3.92
CA SER A 130 -13.00 -7.07 4.03
C SER A 130 -12.76 -7.68 5.41
N SER A 131 -13.70 -8.46 5.91
CA SER A 131 -13.61 -9.08 7.25
C SER A 131 -12.36 -9.94 7.40
N GLN A 132 -11.93 -10.62 6.34
CA GLN A 132 -10.73 -11.45 6.31
C GLN A 132 -9.46 -10.64 6.54
N LEU A 133 -9.31 -9.51 5.85
CA LEU A 133 -8.17 -8.61 6.07
C LEU A 133 -8.28 -7.90 7.42
N LYS A 134 -9.50 -7.49 7.81
CA LYS A 134 -9.72 -6.81 9.10
C LYS A 134 -9.36 -7.71 10.29
N ALA A 135 -9.64 -9.01 10.21
CA ALA A 135 -9.23 -9.97 11.23
C ALA A 135 -7.69 -9.99 11.42
N VAL A 136 -6.94 -9.91 10.30
CA VAL A 136 -5.48 -9.81 10.34
C VAL A 136 -5.02 -8.48 10.94
N ILE A 137 -5.65 -7.36 10.52
CA ILE A 137 -5.32 -6.02 11.04
C ILE A 137 -5.56 -5.95 12.56
N ASP A 138 -6.66 -6.51 13.07
CA ASP A 138 -6.95 -6.53 14.51
C ASP A 138 -5.91 -7.32 15.31
N ARG A 139 -5.26 -8.30 14.68
CA ARG A 139 -4.16 -9.06 15.29
C ARG A 139 -2.83 -8.29 15.32
N PHE A 140 -2.72 -7.14 14.64
CA PHE A 140 -1.58 -6.21 14.81
C PHE A 140 -1.43 -5.77 16.27
N TYR A 141 -2.50 -5.84 17.06
CA TYR A 141 -2.44 -5.61 18.49
C TYR A 141 -1.34 -6.44 19.18
N ALA A 142 -1.17 -7.71 18.80
CA ALA A 142 -0.14 -8.59 19.35
C ALA A 142 1.29 -8.22 18.93
N LEU A 143 1.44 -7.34 17.93
CA LEU A 143 2.72 -6.87 17.36
C LEU A 143 2.92 -5.37 17.57
N ASN A 144 1.99 -4.68 18.23
CA ASN A 144 1.96 -3.21 18.25
C ASN A 144 3.31 -2.61 18.69
N GLY A 145 3.96 -3.17 19.70
CA GLY A 145 5.28 -2.73 20.16
C GLY A 145 6.42 -2.95 19.15
N GLN A 146 6.22 -3.81 18.15
CA GLN A 146 7.21 -4.11 17.12
C GLN A 146 6.99 -3.33 15.83
N ILE A 147 5.75 -2.90 15.55
CA ILE A 147 5.39 -2.29 14.26
C ILE A 147 5.07 -0.80 14.37
N LYS A 148 4.55 -0.32 15.51
CA LYS A 148 4.22 1.08 15.71
C LYS A 148 5.48 1.94 15.86
N GLY A 149 5.50 3.09 15.17
CA GLY A 149 6.63 4.03 15.25
C GLY A 149 7.92 3.54 14.58
N ARG A 150 7.87 2.49 13.76
CA ARG A 150 9.06 1.91 13.11
C ARG A 150 9.36 2.49 11.73
N MET A 151 8.78 3.63 11.37
CA MET A 151 9.01 4.31 10.09
C MET A 151 8.70 3.44 8.86
N LYS A 152 7.81 2.46 9.01
CA LYS A 152 7.37 1.62 7.88
C LYS A 152 6.59 2.43 6.87
N ARG A 153 6.46 1.86 5.67
CA ARG A 153 5.65 2.40 4.58
C ARG A 153 4.42 1.51 4.38
N ALA A 154 3.37 2.06 3.81
CA ALA A 154 2.21 1.27 3.42
C ALA A 154 1.68 1.71 2.06
N ALA A 155 0.95 0.81 1.38
CA ALA A 155 0.20 1.11 0.17
C ALA A 155 -1.19 0.48 0.24
N LEU A 156 -2.15 1.03 -0.49
CA LEU A 156 -3.51 0.52 -0.59
C LEU A 156 -3.84 0.14 -2.03
N LEU A 157 -4.33 -1.08 -2.22
CA LEU A 157 -4.92 -1.56 -3.47
C LEU A 157 -6.38 -1.91 -3.19
N MET A 158 -7.32 -1.12 -3.70
CA MET A 158 -8.74 -1.30 -3.40
C MET A 158 -9.54 -1.41 -4.70
N ALA A 159 -10.49 -2.34 -4.72
CA ALA A 159 -11.49 -2.44 -5.77
C ALA A 159 -12.90 -2.42 -5.16
N TYR A 160 -13.83 -1.69 -5.77
CA TYR A 160 -15.22 -1.61 -5.32
C TYR A 160 -16.19 -1.47 -6.50
N ALA A 161 -17.45 -1.84 -6.23
CA ALA A 161 -18.48 -1.96 -7.27
C ALA A 161 -19.03 -0.62 -7.76
N ASP A 162 -19.22 0.32 -6.84
CA ASP A 162 -19.77 1.64 -7.15
C ASP A 162 -18.82 2.47 -8.01
N THR A 163 -19.38 3.41 -8.76
CA THR A 163 -18.61 4.34 -9.60
C THR A 163 -18.42 5.71 -8.96
N ALA A 164 -19.17 6.01 -7.89
CA ALA A 164 -19.10 7.26 -7.18
C ALA A 164 -17.82 7.34 -6.31
N PRO A 165 -16.93 8.30 -6.56
CA PRO A 165 -15.65 8.39 -5.83
C PRO A 165 -15.82 8.65 -4.33
N GLU A 166 -16.89 9.34 -3.93
CA GLU A 166 -17.22 9.66 -2.54
C GLU A 166 -17.47 8.42 -1.68
N GLU A 167 -17.93 7.33 -2.28
CA GLU A 167 -18.19 6.07 -1.59
C GLU A 167 -16.90 5.43 -1.03
N ALA A 168 -15.76 5.73 -1.62
CA ALA A 168 -14.46 5.29 -1.09
C ALA A 168 -14.04 6.05 0.19
N GLY A 169 -14.64 7.20 0.48
CA GLY A 169 -14.24 8.11 1.54
C GLY A 169 -14.07 7.46 2.92
N PRO A 170 -15.05 6.71 3.44
CA PRO A 170 -14.95 6.05 4.74
C PRO A 170 -13.77 5.07 4.81
N MET A 171 -13.56 4.27 3.75
CA MET A 171 -12.45 3.31 3.68
C MET A 171 -11.09 4.02 3.66
N LEU A 172 -10.95 5.08 2.87
CA LEU A 172 -9.73 5.89 2.79
C LEU A 172 -9.44 6.56 4.13
N SER A 173 -10.47 7.09 4.80
CA SER A 173 -10.35 7.65 6.15
C SER A 173 -9.87 6.61 7.16
N HIS A 174 -10.40 5.38 7.10
CA HIS A 174 -9.95 4.26 7.94
C HIS A 174 -8.48 3.93 7.68
N TYR A 175 -8.07 3.79 6.42
CA TYR A 175 -6.68 3.52 6.03
C TYR A 175 -5.73 4.60 6.56
N HIS A 176 -5.99 5.87 6.30
CA HIS A 176 -5.15 6.97 6.79
C HIS A 176 -5.10 7.05 8.33
N THR A 177 -6.22 6.75 8.99
CA THR A 177 -6.25 6.70 10.47
C THR A 177 -5.38 5.58 11.02
N LEU A 178 -5.41 4.40 10.37
CA LEU A 178 -4.54 3.27 10.73
C LEU A 178 -3.06 3.65 10.55
N LEU A 179 -2.69 4.25 9.43
CA LEU A 179 -1.32 4.70 9.18
C LEU A 179 -0.85 5.73 10.20
N ARG A 180 -1.69 6.72 10.48
CA ARG A 180 -1.38 7.75 11.49
C ARG A 180 -1.16 7.14 12.88
N TYR A 181 -2.01 6.19 13.28
CA TYR A 181 -1.85 5.49 14.55
C TYR A 181 -0.56 4.68 14.62
N LEU A 182 -0.20 3.99 13.53
CA LEU A 182 1.01 3.17 13.45
C LEU A 182 2.29 4.00 13.22
N GLY A 183 2.17 5.26 12.82
CA GLY A 183 3.30 6.11 12.45
C GLY A 183 3.95 5.67 11.13
N TRP A 184 3.15 5.14 10.20
CA TRP A 184 3.60 4.68 8.89
C TRP A 184 3.37 5.74 7.81
N LYS A 185 4.24 5.76 6.80
CA LYS A 185 4.09 6.65 5.64
C LYS A 185 3.27 5.98 4.54
N ASP A 186 2.38 6.74 3.91
CA ASP A 186 1.70 6.31 2.69
C ASP A 186 2.67 6.35 1.50
N SER A 187 2.76 5.25 0.75
CA SER A 187 3.55 5.14 -0.49
C SER A 187 2.70 5.28 -1.74
N GLY A 188 1.38 5.30 -1.60
CA GLY A 188 0.45 5.46 -2.69
C GLY A 188 -0.73 4.49 -2.63
N MET A 189 -1.73 4.78 -3.47
CA MET A 189 -2.98 4.05 -3.47
C MET A 189 -3.47 3.82 -4.90
N VAL A 190 -4.05 2.64 -5.14
CA VAL A 190 -4.86 2.34 -6.34
C VAL A 190 -6.28 2.06 -5.87
N VAL A 191 -7.19 2.95 -6.25
CA VAL A 191 -8.61 2.92 -5.85
C VAL A 191 -9.45 2.70 -7.11
N ALA A 192 -9.76 1.43 -7.39
CA ALA A 192 -10.46 1.01 -8.60
C ALA A 192 -11.98 0.99 -8.40
N ALA A 193 -12.65 2.00 -8.93
CA ALA A 193 -14.10 2.15 -8.92
C ALA A 193 -14.78 1.37 -10.05
N GLY A 194 -16.05 0.97 -9.88
CA GLY A 194 -16.83 0.30 -10.92
C GLY A 194 -16.47 -1.16 -11.15
N MET A 195 -15.75 -1.80 -10.25
CA MET A 195 -15.18 -3.15 -10.40
C MET A 195 -16.12 -4.24 -9.90
N TRP A 196 -17.37 -4.28 -10.43
CA TRP A 196 -18.36 -5.28 -10.01
C TRP A 196 -18.09 -6.68 -10.57
N PRO A 197 -17.94 -6.89 -11.90
CA PRO A 197 -17.65 -8.22 -12.43
C PRO A 197 -16.23 -8.68 -12.10
N GLU A 198 -16.06 -9.98 -11.95
CA GLU A 198 -14.73 -10.59 -11.87
C GLU A 198 -13.95 -10.31 -13.17
N GLY A 199 -12.69 -9.90 -13.05
CA GLY A 199 -11.86 -9.55 -14.19
C GLY A 199 -12.08 -8.13 -14.76
N ALA A 200 -13.04 -7.35 -14.25
CA ALA A 200 -13.30 -5.99 -14.75
C ALA A 200 -12.08 -5.08 -14.71
N VAL A 201 -11.13 -5.34 -13.83
CA VAL A 201 -9.92 -4.52 -13.65
C VAL A 201 -8.79 -4.84 -14.63
N ASN A 202 -8.84 -6.00 -15.31
CA ASN A 202 -7.68 -6.58 -16.00
C ASN A 202 -7.04 -5.65 -17.03
N ASP A 203 -7.86 -5.05 -17.92
CA ASP A 203 -7.39 -4.21 -19.04
C ASP A 203 -7.59 -2.72 -18.74
N THR A 204 -7.70 -2.35 -17.47
CA THR A 204 -7.87 -0.96 -17.06
C THR A 204 -6.54 -0.30 -16.70
N GLN A 205 -6.57 1.04 -16.62
CA GLN A 205 -5.45 1.81 -16.08
C GLN A 205 -5.06 1.38 -14.64
N TYR A 206 -6.00 0.88 -13.84
CA TYR A 206 -5.74 0.46 -12.47
C TYR A 206 -4.77 -0.73 -12.39
N SER A 207 -4.86 -1.64 -13.34
CA SER A 207 -3.92 -2.77 -13.49
C SER A 207 -2.48 -2.27 -13.66
N ARG A 208 -2.28 -1.32 -14.60
CA ARG A 208 -0.98 -0.69 -14.83
C ARG A 208 -0.52 0.15 -13.63
N MET A 209 -1.41 0.95 -13.03
CA MET A 209 -1.08 1.75 -11.84
C MET A 209 -0.60 0.88 -10.67
N ALA A 210 -1.19 -0.31 -10.48
CA ALA A 210 -0.76 -1.24 -9.44
C ALA A 210 0.65 -1.78 -9.71
N TYR A 211 0.96 -2.12 -10.97
CA TYR A 211 2.32 -2.51 -11.37
C TYR A 211 3.33 -1.37 -11.15
N GLU A 212 3.01 -0.17 -11.65
CA GLU A 212 3.87 1.02 -11.52
C GLU A 212 4.13 1.38 -10.05
N LEU A 213 3.10 1.25 -9.18
CA LEU A 213 3.25 1.49 -7.74
C LEU A 213 4.21 0.49 -7.10
N GLY A 214 4.16 -0.78 -7.48
CA GLY A 214 5.09 -1.80 -6.99
C GLY A 214 6.52 -1.58 -7.49
N HIS A 215 6.67 -1.22 -8.76
CA HIS A 215 7.97 -1.01 -9.40
C HIS A 215 8.66 0.27 -8.93
N GLY A 216 7.89 1.28 -8.53
CA GLY A 216 8.40 2.61 -8.14
C GLY A 216 8.66 2.78 -6.63
N LEU A 217 8.61 1.70 -5.82
CA LEU A 217 8.90 1.77 -4.39
C LEU A 217 10.39 2.05 -4.14
#